data_8038cdd8fdfe26227513c9c64e5ff1fb
#
_entry.id   8038cdd8fdfe26227513c9c64e5ff1fb
#
_cell.length_a   1.000
_cell.length_b   1.000
_cell.length_c   1.000
_cell.angle_alpha   90.00
_cell.angle_beta   90.00
_cell.angle_gamma   90.00
#
_symmetry.space_group_name_H-M   'P 1'
#
loop_
_entity.id
_entity.type
_entity.pdbx_description
1 polymer ?
#
loop_
_entity_poly.entity_id
_entity_poly.type
_entity_poly.pdbx_seq_one_letter_code
_entity_poly.pdbx_strand_id
1 'polypeptide(L)'
;MSILAYGLNYRTASLDLRERIAFPEEKLAQALKSVTNDISGVSEVAIISTCNRTEFYCVADPSSGGAISHWLADARLIALNELENASYQYWDHDAAQHIIRVASGLDSQMLGEPQIMGQVKSAYDMARTCGTIGPELNLLSRITLQTAKQIRSETDIGRNPISIAYAAVSMAGKIFENLSTKKALLLGAGETIGLVADHLAAKNIGSMTIANRTLANAQVLATKYNAHSIQLTEIAGVLHEYDIVIASTGSSLPVLDKGAVEAAIKKRKRRPMFMVDIAVPRDIEAEVAELPDAYLYTIDDLTEIVERNLAQRQTAAADAEHIVARGAKDFQREKRVQQDKSLLTSFRTQANEIREAEVARALRDLAKDGDAEAAILRLSQNLTNKLIHPTTAAMREASAEDRRDLLGYLSSIYAPSEGLSGRPAADTTVPIAPSEQEQAQSTSTPADTPSTKLED
;
A
#
# COMPACT_ATOMS: atom_id res chain seq x y z
N MET A 1 -12.05 -2.58 -17.10
CA MET A 1 -12.12 -2.30 -15.66
C MET A 1 -11.18 -1.18 -15.30
N SER A 2 -11.57 -0.30 -14.40
CA SER A 2 -10.82 0.89 -13.99
C SER A 2 -10.38 0.77 -12.53
N ILE A 3 -9.34 1.51 -12.15
CA ILE A 3 -8.96 1.63 -10.75
C ILE A 3 -9.90 2.63 -10.09
N LEU A 4 -10.49 2.23 -8.97
CA LEU A 4 -11.30 3.09 -8.11
C LEU A 4 -10.64 3.20 -6.74
N ALA A 5 -10.49 4.42 -6.25
CA ALA A 5 -10.29 4.73 -4.84
C ALA A 5 -11.59 5.32 -4.29
N TYR A 6 -12.24 4.61 -3.38
CA TYR A 6 -13.42 5.04 -2.66
C TYR A 6 -13.12 5.11 -1.18
N GLY A 7 -13.50 6.17 -0.51
CA GLY A 7 -13.28 6.24 0.92
C GLY A 7 -13.69 7.55 1.55
N LEU A 8 -13.35 7.65 2.82
CA LEU A 8 -13.51 8.87 3.61
C LEU A 8 -12.31 9.01 4.56
N ASN A 9 -12.00 10.24 4.92
CA ASN A 9 -10.85 10.55 5.77
C ASN A 9 -11.21 11.66 6.79
N TYR A 10 -10.22 12.05 7.60
CA TYR A 10 -10.36 13.07 8.63
C TYR A 10 -10.85 14.44 8.14
N ARG A 11 -10.71 14.75 6.83
CA ARG A 11 -11.19 16.01 6.23
C ARG A 11 -12.66 15.95 5.85
N THR A 12 -13.17 14.77 5.52
CA THR A 12 -14.52 14.58 4.98
C THR A 12 -15.48 14.01 6.00
N ALA A 13 -14.98 13.34 7.04
CA ALA A 13 -15.78 12.63 8.04
C ALA A 13 -15.39 13.03 9.47
N SER A 14 -16.41 13.20 10.34
CA SER A 14 -16.21 13.39 11.77
C SER A 14 -15.51 12.18 12.42
N LEU A 15 -14.93 12.38 13.60
CA LEU A 15 -14.32 11.28 14.35
C LEU A 15 -15.32 10.16 14.62
N ASP A 16 -16.54 10.50 15.03
CA ASP A 16 -17.61 9.54 15.30
C ASP A 16 -17.95 8.65 14.08
N LEU A 17 -18.06 9.25 12.88
CA LEU A 17 -18.28 8.49 11.67
C LEU A 17 -17.09 7.60 11.32
N ARG A 18 -15.85 8.11 11.48
CA ARG A 18 -14.63 7.33 11.24
C ARG A 18 -14.55 6.10 12.17
N GLU A 19 -14.91 6.24 13.44
CA GLU A 19 -14.98 5.14 14.41
C GLU A 19 -15.97 4.04 13.97
N ARG A 20 -17.15 4.45 13.51
CA ARG A 20 -18.21 3.52 13.08
C ARG A 20 -17.84 2.73 11.82
N ILE A 21 -17.04 3.30 10.93
CA ILE A 21 -16.64 2.64 9.67
C ILE A 21 -15.29 1.92 9.75
N ALA A 22 -14.48 2.19 10.76
CA ALA A 22 -13.17 1.56 10.91
C ALA A 22 -13.27 0.03 10.97
N PHE A 23 -12.38 -0.65 10.27
CA PHE A 23 -12.29 -2.11 10.29
C PHE A 23 -11.18 -2.54 11.24
N PRO A 24 -11.52 -3.23 12.35
CA PRO A 24 -10.52 -3.92 13.16
C PRO A 24 -9.75 -4.95 12.31
N GLU A 25 -8.48 -5.15 12.60
CA GLU A 25 -7.59 -6.04 11.84
C GLU A 25 -8.18 -7.43 11.66
N GLU A 26 -8.82 -7.97 12.70
CA GLU A 26 -9.47 -9.28 12.71
C GLU A 26 -10.63 -9.41 11.70
N LYS A 27 -11.28 -8.29 11.33
CA LYS A 27 -12.42 -8.25 10.40
C LYS A 27 -12.02 -7.91 8.96
N LEU A 28 -10.80 -7.40 8.74
CA LEU A 28 -10.34 -6.98 7.41
C LEU A 28 -10.34 -8.13 6.39
N ALA A 29 -9.88 -9.31 6.79
CA ALA A 29 -9.85 -10.47 5.91
C ALA A 29 -11.24 -10.90 5.42
N GLN A 30 -12.25 -10.82 6.31
CA GLN A 30 -13.64 -11.10 5.96
C GLN A 30 -14.21 -10.02 5.04
N ALA A 31 -13.96 -8.74 5.34
CA ALA A 31 -14.42 -7.61 4.53
C ALA A 31 -13.85 -7.66 3.11
N LEU A 32 -12.55 -7.93 2.95
CA LEU A 32 -11.90 -8.08 1.65
C LEU A 32 -12.59 -9.13 0.77
N LYS A 33 -12.86 -10.32 1.32
CA LYS A 33 -13.53 -11.41 0.61
C LYS A 33 -14.99 -11.08 0.28
N SER A 34 -15.69 -10.43 1.21
CA SER A 34 -17.10 -10.03 0.99
C SER A 34 -17.20 -9.01 -0.15
N VAL A 35 -16.34 -7.99 -0.21
CA VAL A 35 -16.34 -7.00 -1.29
C VAL A 35 -16.19 -7.66 -2.66
N THR A 36 -15.25 -8.60 -2.82
CA THR A 36 -15.05 -9.27 -4.11
C THR A 36 -16.14 -10.28 -4.47
N ASN A 37 -16.81 -10.86 -3.48
CA ASN A 37 -17.86 -11.86 -3.72
C ASN A 37 -19.25 -11.24 -3.89
N ASP A 38 -19.55 -10.20 -3.12
CA ASP A 38 -20.89 -9.65 -3.00
C ASP A 38 -21.14 -8.48 -3.98
N ILE A 39 -20.07 -7.78 -4.41
CA ILE A 39 -20.18 -6.65 -5.32
C ILE A 39 -19.86 -7.09 -6.76
N SER A 40 -20.91 -7.22 -7.58
CA SER A 40 -20.73 -7.49 -9.01
C SER A 40 -19.93 -6.37 -9.68
N GLY A 41 -18.95 -6.76 -10.50
CA GLY A 41 -18.10 -5.81 -11.24
C GLY A 41 -16.85 -5.34 -10.46
N VAL A 42 -16.59 -5.83 -9.24
CA VAL A 42 -15.34 -5.64 -8.52
C VAL A 42 -14.51 -6.93 -8.61
N SER A 43 -13.32 -6.85 -9.20
CA SER A 43 -12.43 -8.00 -9.40
C SER A 43 -11.24 -8.05 -8.45
N GLU A 44 -10.77 -6.90 -7.98
CA GLU A 44 -9.67 -6.77 -7.03
C GLU A 44 -10.03 -5.74 -5.96
N VAL A 45 -9.59 -5.96 -4.72
CA VAL A 45 -9.76 -4.99 -3.63
C VAL A 45 -8.63 -5.04 -2.61
N ALA A 46 -8.22 -3.87 -2.14
CA ALA A 46 -7.43 -3.66 -0.94
C ALA A 46 -8.13 -2.62 -0.06
N ILE A 47 -8.12 -2.81 1.26
CA ILE A 47 -8.75 -1.91 2.23
C ILE A 47 -7.67 -1.31 3.13
N ILE A 48 -7.59 0.01 3.18
CA ILE A 48 -6.78 0.74 4.13
C ILE A 48 -7.71 1.29 5.20
N SER A 49 -7.57 0.81 6.44
CA SER A 49 -8.33 1.30 7.60
C SER A 49 -7.35 1.70 8.69
N THR A 50 -7.33 3.00 9.01
CA THR A 50 -6.46 3.61 10.01
C THR A 50 -7.28 4.54 10.91
N CYS A 51 -6.67 5.19 11.89
CA CYS A 51 -7.35 6.21 12.70
C CYS A 51 -7.90 7.39 11.90
N ASN A 52 -7.31 7.68 10.73
CA ASN A 52 -7.62 8.88 9.96
C ASN A 52 -8.37 8.61 8.66
N ARG A 53 -8.48 7.36 8.21
CA ARG A 53 -9.14 7.01 6.94
C ARG A 53 -9.62 5.57 6.87
N THR A 54 -10.69 5.37 6.14
CA THR A 54 -11.08 4.06 5.63
C THR A 54 -11.28 4.18 4.13
N GLU A 55 -10.44 3.48 3.35
CA GLU A 55 -10.39 3.57 1.89
C GLU A 55 -10.34 2.20 1.25
N PHE A 56 -11.07 2.08 0.15
CA PHE A 56 -11.14 0.89 -0.70
C PHE A 56 -10.45 1.20 -2.03
N TYR A 57 -9.45 0.44 -2.38
CA TYR A 57 -8.80 0.48 -3.68
C TYR A 57 -9.22 -0.75 -4.46
N CYS A 58 -9.94 -0.53 -5.53
CA CYS A 58 -10.59 -1.60 -6.28
C CYS A 58 -10.20 -1.56 -7.76
N VAL A 59 -10.26 -2.73 -8.41
CA VAL A 59 -10.40 -2.84 -9.85
C VAL A 59 -11.87 -3.11 -10.11
N ALA A 60 -12.58 -2.13 -10.66
CA ALA A 60 -14.02 -2.15 -10.76
C ALA A 60 -14.53 -1.72 -12.16
N ASP A 61 -15.72 -2.15 -12.48
CA ASP A 61 -16.47 -1.56 -13.59
C ASP A 61 -16.92 -0.15 -13.19
N PRO A 62 -16.80 0.88 -14.05
CA PRO A 62 -17.26 2.24 -13.75
C PRO A 62 -18.72 2.33 -13.31
N SER A 63 -19.57 1.41 -13.76
CA SER A 63 -20.97 1.32 -13.32
C SER A 63 -21.14 0.86 -11.86
N SER A 64 -20.13 0.26 -11.25
CA SER A 64 -20.16 -0.29 -9.89
C SER A 64 -19.72 0.71 -8.81
N GLY A 65 -19.41 1.96 -9.16
CA GLY A 65 -18.88 2.96 -8.21
C GLY A 65 -19.78 3.20 -6.99
N GLY A 66 -21.11 3.18 -7.17
CA GLY A 66 -22.06 3.30 -6.07
C GLY A 66 -22.27 2.01 -5.25
N ALA A 67 -21.86 0.86 -5.75
CA ALA A 67 -22.11 -0.42 -5.07
C ALA A 67 -21.26 -0.57 -3.82
N ILE A 68 -20.06 0.05 -3.77
CA ILE A 68 -19.20 0.04 -2.60
C ILE A 68 -19.81 0.84 -1.45
N SER A 69 -20.43 2.00 -1.75
CA SER A 69 -21.12 2.79 -0.72
C SER A 69 -22.30 2.05 -0.12
N HIS A 70 -23.11 1.37 -0.94
CA HIS A 70 -24.22 0.55 -0.46
C HIS A 70 -23.71 -0.62 0.40
N TRP A 71 -22.72 -1.35 -0.09
CA TRP A 71 -22.12 -2.45 0.67
C TRP A 71 -21.57 -1.98 2.02
N LEU A 72 -20.86 -0.84 2.06
CA LEU A 72 -20.29 -0.30 3.30
C LEU A 72 -21.39 0.18 4.26
N ALA A 73 -22.45 0.82 3.75
CA ALA A 73 -23.61 1.24 4.52
C ALA A 73 -24.27 0.06 5.23
N ASP A 74 -24.51 -1.02 4.49
CA ASP A 74 -25.09 -2.26 5.03
C ASP A 74 -24.15 -2.96 6.01
N ALA A 75 -22.86 -3.12 5.64
CA ALA A 75 -21.88 -3.81 6.47
C ALA A 75 -21.61 -3.11 7.81
N ARG A 76 -21.80 -1.79 7.88
CA ARG A 76 -21.53 -0.98 9.08
C ARG A 76 -22.79 -0.39 9.71
N LEU A 77 -23.98 -0.70 9.19
CA LEU A 77 -25.27 -0.20 9.67
C LEU A 77 -25.32 1.34 9.75
N ILE A 78 -24.86 1.99 8.68
CA ILE A 78 -24.81 3.45 8.56
C ILE A 78 -25.81 3.87 7.47
N ALA A 79 -26.44 5.02 7.67
CA ALA A 79 -27.34 5.56 6.65
C ALA A 79 -26.56 5.93 5.38
N LEU A 80 -27.03 5.49 4.22
CA LEU A 80 -26.32 5.69 2.94
C LEU A 80 -26.03 7.17 2.66
N ASN A 81 -27.00 8.06 2.93
CA ASN A 81 -26.84 9.50 2.73
C ASN A 81 -25.75 10.11 3.63
N GLU A 82 -25.57 9.62 4.86
CA GLU A 82 -24.49 10.04 5.76
C GLU A 82 -23.12 9.66 5.19
N LEU A 83 -23.04 8.45 4.64
CA LEU A 83 -21.83 7.93 4.04
C LEU A 83 -21.47 8.66 2.74
N GLU A 84 -22.44 8.86 1.84
CA GLU A 84 -22.23 9.53 0.56
C GLU A 84 -21.80 10.99 0.73
N ASN A 85 -22.35 11.71 1.70
CA ASN A 85 -21.96 13.09 2.00
C ASN A 85 -20.52 13.21 2.55
N ALA A 86 -19.98 12.16 3.13
CA ALA A 86 -18.65 12.15 3.72
C ALA A 86 -17.60 11.43 2.85
N SER A 87 -18.02 10.72 1.81
CA SER A 87 -17.13 9.93 0.96
C SER A 87 -16.64 10.69 -0.26
N TYR A 88 -15.52 10.23 -0.81
CA TYR A 88 -14.99 10.66 -2.10
C TYR A 88 -14.69 9.45 -2.99
N GLN A 89 -14.64 9.73 -4.30
CA GLN A 89 -14.26 8.74 -5.31
C GLN A 89 -13.25 9.34 -6.28
N TYR A 90 -12.21 8.56 -6.56
CA TYR A 90 -11.22 8.88 -7.58
C TYR A 90 -11.09 7.70 -8.53
N TRP A 91 -10.90 7.98 -9.82
CA TRP A 91 -10.79 6.96 -10.85
C TRP A 91 -9.43 7.01 -11.54
N ASP A 92 -8.92 5.85 -11.93
CA ASP A 92 -7.71 5.63 -12.73
C ASP A 92 -6.51 6.50 -12.34
N HIS A 93 -6.27 7.60 -13.07
CA HIS A 93 -5.13 8.50 -12.83
C HIS A 93 -5.22 9.15 -11.46
N ASP A 94 -6.39 9.67 -11.12
CA ASP A 94 -6.61 10.38 -9.86
C ASP A 94 -6.59 9.42 -8.66
N ALA A 95 -7.07 8.17 -8.85
CA ALA A 95 -6.93 7.12 -7.85
C ALA A 95 -5.46 6.78 -7.58
N ALA A 96 -4.64 6.67 -8.64
CA ALA A 96 -3.21 6.44 -8.51
C ALA A 96 -2.48 7.62 -7.86
N GLN A 97 -2.81 8.85 -8.22
CA GLN A 97 -2.29 10.04 -7.53
C GLN A 97 -2.65 10.04 -6.05
N HIS A 98 -3.92 9.76 -5.75
CA HIS A 98 -4.42 9.77 -4.37
C HIS A 98 -3.67 8.77 -3.49
N ILE A 99 -3.56 7.50 -3.89
CA ILE A 99 -2.87 6.49 -3.08
C ILE A 99 -1.37 6.81 -2.90
N ILE A 100 -0.71 7.39 -3.91
CA ILE A 100 0.69 7.81 -3.78
C ILE A 100 0.80 8.95 -2.76
N ARG A 101 -0.12 9.93 -2.77
CA ARG A 101 -0.18 11.02 -1.78
C ARG A 101 -0.41 10.47 -0.38
N VAL A 102 -1.35 9.52 -0.24
CA VAL A 102 -1.62 8.84 1.03
C VAL A 102 -0.37 8.13 1.54
N ALA A 103 0.24 7.27 0.73
CA ALA A 103 1.42 6.49 1.13
C ALA A 103 2.65 7.36 1.45
N SER A 104 2.74 8.54 0.85
CA SER A 104 3.82 9.51 1.10
C SER A 104 3.57 10.38 2.33
N GLY A 105 2.38 10.30 2.93
CA GLY A 105 1.97 11.16 4.03
C GLY A 105 1.59 12.59 3.61
N LEU A 106 1.42 12.86 2.30
CA LEU A 106 0.98 14.17 1.80
C LEU A 106 -0.50 14.44 2.06
N ASP A 107 -1.29 13.36 2.16
CA ASP A 107 -2.71 13.43 2.54
C ASP A 107 -2.96 12.96 3.97
N SER A 108 -1.93 12.87 4.80
CA SER A 108 -2.07 12.57 6.22
C SER A 108 -2.44 13.82 7.00
N GLN A 109 -3.12 13.62 8.12
CA GLN A 109 -3.42 14.66 9.10
C GLN A 109 -2.12 15.36 9.54
N MET A 110 -1.07 14.57 9.70
CA MET A 110 0.30 15.04 9.93
C MET A 110 1.12 14.87 8.66
N LEU A 111 1.45 15.97 7.99
CA LEU A 111 2.19 15.95 6.73
C LEU A 111 3.53 15.21 6.88
N GLY A 112 3.72 14.16 6.08
CA GLY A 112 4.93 13.35 6.07
C GLY A 112 5.01 12.31 7.20
N GLU A 113 3.87 11.94 7.80
CA GLU A 113 3.80 10.89 8.84
C GLU A 113 4.48 9.59 8.35
N PRO A 114 5.46 9.06 9.11
CA PRO A 114 6.21 7.88 8.64
C PRO A 114 5.41 6.59 8.64
N GLN A 115 4.39 6.48 9.50
CA GLN A 115 3.63 5.24 9.72
C GLN A 115 2.72 4.88 8.55
N ILE A 116 2.14 5.87 7.85
CA ILE A 116 1.16 5.61 6.79
C ILE A 116 1.70 4.72 5.67
N MET A 117 2.98 4.86 5.29
CA MET A 117 3.58 4.00 4.28
C MET A 117 3.61 2.52 4.72
N GLY A 118 3.91 2.27 5.99
CA GLY A 118 3.86 0.94 6.60
C GLY A 118 2.44 0.38 6.60
N GLN A 119 1.45 1.19 6.99
CA GLN A 119 0.04 0.82 7.00
C GLN A 119 -0.49 0.50 5.59
N VAL A 120 -0.14 1.30 4.58
CA VAL A 120 -0.47 1.02 3.17
C VAL A 120 0.15 -0.30 2.73
N LYS A 121 1.43 -0.54 3.03
CA LYS A 121 2.09 -1.81 2.72
C LYS A 121 1.37 -2.99 3.38
N SER A 122 1.07 -2.92 4.68
CA SER A 122 0.38 -3.97 5.42
C SER A 122 -1.01 -4.26 4.85
N ALA A 123 -1.76 -3.23 4.41
CA ALA A 123 -3.06 -3.38 3.78
C ALA A 123 -2.97 -4.18 2.46
N TYR A 124 -1.99 -3.87 1.60
CA TYR A 124 -1.76 -4.64 0.38
C TYR A 124 -1.24 -6.06 0.65
N ASP A 125 -0.42 -6.26 1.68
CA ASP A 125 0.06 -7.59 2.08
C ASP A 125 -1.10 -8.46 2.61
N MET A 126 -2.02 -7.87 3.39
CA MET A 126 -3.25 -8.54 3.82
C MET A 126 -4.14 -8.92 2.63
N ALA A 127 -4.39 -8.01 1.70
CA ALA A 127 -5.18 -8.27 0.51
C ALA A 127 -4.56 -9.36 -0.37
N ARG A 128 -3.23 -9.40 -0.48
CA ARG A 128 -2.47 -10.47 -1.17
C ARG A 128 -2.66 -11.82 -0.48
N THR A 129 -2.58 -11.85 0.84
CA THR A 129 -2.79 -13.07 1.63
C THR A 129 -4.22 -13.59 1.51
N CYS A 130 -5.20 -12.69 1.42
CA CYS A 130 -6.61 -13.04 1.22
C CYS A 130 -6.95 -13.45 -0.23
N GLY A 131 -6.04 -13.25 -1.19
CA GLY A 131 -6.27 -13.55 -2.61
C GLY A 131 -7.22 -12.55 -3.30
N THR A 132 -7.39 -11.35 -2.75
CA THR A 132 -8.29 -10.31 -3.29
C THR A 132 -7.57 -9.27 -4.14
N ILE A 133 -6.30 -9.46 -4.43
CA ILE A 133 -5.47 -8.56 -5.23
C ILE A 133 -4.90 -9.32 -6.43
N GLY A 134 -5.06 -8.75 -7.60
CA GLY A 134 -4.58 -9.30 -8.87
C GLY A 134 -3.48 -8.44 -9.51
N PRO A 135 -3.27 -8.54 -10.83
CA PRO A 135 -2.17 -7.87 -11.51
C PRO A 135 -2.20 -6.34 -11.41
N GLU A 136 -3.40 -5.72 -11.46
CA GLU A 136 -3.52 -4.27 -11.50
C GLU A 136 -3.22 -3.63 -10.14
N LEU A 137 -3.80 -4.13 -9.04
CA LEU A 137 -3.50 -3.62 -7.70
C LEU A 137 -2.08 -3.99 -7.23
N ASN A 138 -1.51 -5.12 -7.68
CA ASN A 138 -0.10 -5.41 -7.43
C ASN A 138 0.83 -4.39 -8.10
N LEU A 139 0.52 -4.01 -9.34
CA LEU A 139 1.25 -2.95 -10.05
C LEU A 139 1.12 -1.61 -9.33
N LEU A 140 -0.11 -1.23 -8.96
CA LEU A 140 -0.39 0.00 -8.22
C LEU A 140 0.37 0.03 -6.89
N SER A 141 0.32 -1.04 -6.10
CA SER A 141 1.05 -1.18 -4.83
C SER A 141 2.55 -0.97 -5.01
N ARG A 142 3.15 -1.63 -6.00
CA ARG A 142 4.59 -1.52 -6.27
C ARG A 142 5.00 -0.09 -6.59
N ILE A 143 4.31 0.56 -7.52
CA ILE A 143 4.61 1.94 -7.91
C ILE A 143 4.35 2.92 -6.77
N THR A 144 3.24 2.75 -6.05
CA THR A 144 2.91 3.57 -4.87
C THR A 144 4.03 3.55 -3.84
N LEU A 145 4.47 2.35 -3.42
CA LEU A 145 5.51 2.23 -2.39
C LEU A 145 6.88 2.70 -2.89
N GLN A 146 7.21 2.48 -4.16
CA GLN A 146 8.43 2.98 -4.77
C GLN A 146 8.45 4.52 -4.80
N THR A 147 7.36 5.14 -5.28
CA THR A 147 7.23 6.60 -5.38
C THR A 147 7.19 7.25 -3.99
N ALA A 148 6.46 6.66 -3.04
CA ALA A 148 6.43 7.17 -1.65
C ALA A 148 7.82 7.13 -1.01
N LYS A 149 8.60 6.06 -1.23
CA LYS A 149 9.99 5.98 -0.77
C LYS A 149 10.87 7.04 -1.44
N GLN A 150 10.70 7.28 -2.72
CA GLN A 150 11.42 8.33 -3.46
C GLN A 150 11.12 9.71 -2.89
N ILE A 151 9.84 10.06 -2.68
CA ILE A 151 9.43 11.34 -2.07
C ILE A 151 10.10 11.54 -0.72
N ARG A 152 10.12 10.52 0.12
CA ARG A 152 10.74 10.61 1.46
C ARG A 152 12.25 10.77 1.42
N SER A 153 12.94 10.27 0.40
CA SER A 153 14.39 10.38 0.26
C SER A 153 14.84 11.66 -0.45
N GLU A 154 14.04 12.17 -1.39
CA GLU A 154 14.40 13.29 -2.25
C GLU A 154 13.84 14.63 -1.80
N THR A 155 12.82 14.64 -0.89
CA THR A 155 12.21 15.88 -0.39
C THR A 155 12.34 16.02 1.12
N ASP A 156 12.16 17.24 1.63
CA ASP A 156 12.22 17.51 3.08
C ASP A 156 11.02 16.97 3.85
N ILE A 157 10.02 16.39 3.18
CA ILE A 157 8.88 15.73 3.81
C ILE A 157 9.35 14.56 4.70
N GLY A 158 10.41 13.84 4.29
CA GLY A 158 10.97 12.73 5.06
C GLY A 158 11.92 13.10 6.19
N ARG A 159 12.45 14.34 6.20
CA ARG A 159 13.55 14.71 7.11
C ARG A 159 13.14 15.09 8.53
N ASN A 160 11.93 15.58 8.71
CA ASN A 160 11.42 15.96 10.04
C ASN A 160 9.95 15.54 10.20
N PRO A 161 9.64 14.25 10.39
CA PRO A 161 8.28 13.83 10.61
C PRO A 161 7.81 14.36 11.97
N ILE A 162 6.83 15.26 11.98
CA ILE A 162 6.08 15.51 13.19
C ILE A 162 5.07 14.39 13.29
N SER A 163 5.33 13.41 14.16
CA SER A 163 4.38 12.35 14.43
C SER A 163 3.35 12.86 15.45
N ILE A 164 2.16 12.27 15.41
CA ILE A 164 1.13 12.51 16.45
C ILE A 164 1.68 12.23 17.85
N ALA A 165 2.58 11.23 17.95
CA ALA A 165 3.32 10.92 19.17
C ALA A 165 4.19 12.10 19.63
N TYR A 166 4.91 12.75 18.71
CA TYR A 166 5.68 13.96 19.01
C TYR A 166 4.76 15.11 19.46
N ALA A 167 3.61 15.30 18.80
CA ALA A 167 2.67 16.36 19.16
C ALA A 167 2.12 16.16 20.58
N ALA A 168 1.72 14.93 20.93
CA ALA A 168 1.24 14.57 22.26
C ALA A 168 2.29 14.87 23.35
N VAL A 169 3.53 14.44 23.13
CA VAL A 169 4.62 14.67 24.08
C VAL A 169 5.05 16.13 24.14
N SER A 170 5.06 16.83 23.00
CA SER A 170 5.35 18.27 22.95
C SER A 170 4.31 19.08 23.73
N MET A 171 3.04 18.68 23.65
CA MET A 171 1.95 19.31 24.40
C MET A 171 2.07 19.04 25.90
N ALA A 172 2.36 17.80 26.30
CA ALA A 172 2.68 17.48 27.68
C ALA A 172 3.81 18.37 28.23
N GLY A 173 4.87 18.60 27.43
CA GLY A 173 5.98 19.47 27.79
C GLY A 173 5.64 20.97 27.89
N LYS A 174 4.52 21.41 27.24
CA LYS A 174 4.00 22.79 27.44
C LYS A 174 3.15 22.94 28.65
N ILE A 175 2.43 21.89 29.05
CA ILE A 175 1.55 21.89 30.23
C ILE A 175 2.35 21.71 31.52
N PHE A 176 3.37 20.84 31.47
CA PHE A 176 4.23 20.57 32.61
C PHE A 176 5.62 21.16 32.37
N GLU A 177 6.01 22.12 33.21
CA GLU A 177 7.35 22.75 33.09
C GLU A 177 8.52 21.77 33.20
N ASN A 178 8.33 20.70 33.97
CA ASN A 178 9.35 19.68 34.16
C ASN A 178 8.75 18.26 34.11
N LEU A 179 9.07 17.54 33.02
CA LEU A 179 8.65 16.14 32.83
C LEU A 179 9.42 15.14 33.70
N SER A 180 10.62 15.48 34.19
CA SER A 180 11.43 14.55 34.97
C SER A 180 10.81 14.19 36.33
N THR A 181 9.83 14.94 36.79
CA THR A 181 9.08 14.68 38.05
C THR A 181 7.71 14.02 37.77
N LYS A 182 7.35 13.81 36.51
CA LYS A 182 6.03 13.33 36.12
C LYS A 182 6.02 11.85 35.82
N LYS A 183 4.89 11.20 36.01
CA LYS A 183 4.65 9.81 35.71
C LYS A 183 3.72 9.69 34.51
N ALA A 184 4.13 8.92 33.49
CA ALA A 184 3.33 8.64 32.30
C ALA A 184 2.79 7.21 32.30
N LEU A 185 1.52 7.05 31.94
CA LEU A 185 0.86 5.77 31.64
C LEU A 185 0.55 5.73 30.16
N LEU A 186 1.05 4.70 29.48
CA LEU A 186 0.86 4.46 28.06
C LEU A 186 -0.05 3.24 27.86
N LEU A 187 -1.19 3.44 27.19
CA LEU A 187 -2.16 2.39 26.93
C LEU A 187 -1.97 1.84 25.51
N GLY A 188 -1.63 0.57 25.41
CA GLY A 188 -1.24 -0.11 24.17
C GLY A 188 0.24 -0.43 24.15
N ALA A 189 0.64 -1.29 23.16
CA ALA A 189 2.04 -1.65 22.93
C ALA A 189 2.33 -1.70 21.41
N GLY A 190 1.57 -0.93 20.63
CA GLY A 190 1.75 -0.78 19.19
C GLY A 190 2.85 0.23 18.84
N GLU A 191 3.07 0.40 17.52
CA GLU A 191 4.11 1.28 16.98
C GLU A 191 3.96 2.73 17.47
N THR A 192 2.73 3.26 17.51
CA THR A 192 2.46 4.63 17.96
C THR A 192 2.88 4.84 19.42
N ILE A 193 2.54 3.91 20.30
CA ILE A 193 2.96 3.96 21.71
C ILE A 193 4.47 3.82 21.84
N GLY A 194 5.10 3.01 20.98
CA GLY A 194 6.56 2.95 20.92
C GLY A 194 7.20 4.30 20.61
N LEU A 195 6.67 5.05 19.64
CA LEU A 195 7.11 6.41 19.32
C LEU A 195 6.85 7.41 20.45
N VAL A 196 5.71 7.31 21.12
CA VAL A 196 5.42 8.13 22.32
C VAL A 196 6.47 7.87 23.40
N ALA A 197 6.79 6.61 23.66
CA ALA A 197 7.80 6.22 24.63
C ALA A 197 9.20 6.73 24.25
N ASP A 198 9.60 6.66 22.96
CA ASP A 198 10.87 7.24 22.47
C ASP A 198 10.94 8.76 22.76
N HIS A 199 9.84 9.50 22.45
CA HIS A 199 9.81 10.94 22.68
C HIS A 199 9.76 11.32 24.16
N LEU A 200 9.05 10.58 25.01
CA LEU A 200 9.02 10.81 26.47
C LEU A 200 10.38 10.52 27.10
N ALA A 201 11.05 9.44 26.68
CA ALA A 201 12.40 9.12 27.13
C ALA A 201 13.39 10.21 26.71
N ALA A 202 13.35 10.70 25.48
CA ALA A 202 14.17 11.81 24.98
C ALA A 202 13.92 13.13 25.77
N LYS A 203 12.75 13.30 26.38
CA LYS A 203 12.39 14.43 27.25
C LYS A 203 12.67 14.16 28.73
N ASN A 204 13.33 13.06 29.06
CA ASN A 204 13.67 12.66 30.42
C ASN A 204 12.46 12.60 31.36
N ILE A 205 11.39 11.91 30.94
CA ILE A 205 10.22 11.67 31.81
C ILE A 205 10.63 10.95 33.10
N GLY A 206 10.02 11.28 34.24
CA GLY A 206 10.39 10.72 35.53
C GLY A 206 10.18 9.20 35.62
N SER A 207 9.02 8.72 35.15
CA SER A 207 8.78 7.27 35.02
C SER A 207 7.72 7.00 33.95
N MET A 208 7.79 5.82 33.33
CA MET A 208 6.77 5.33 32.39
C MET A 208 6.25 3.97 32.86
N THR A 209 4.96 3.76 32.59
CA THR A 209 4.32 2.45 32.73
C THR A 209 3.56 2.16 31.43
N ILE A 210 3.69 0.96 30.91
CA ILE A 210 3.04 0.52 29.68
C ILE A 210 1.98 -0.51 30.04
N ALA A 211 0.73 -0.21 29.70
CA ALA A 211 -0.40 -1.09 29.94
C ALA A 211 -0.88 -1.70 28.62
N ASN A 212 -1.03 -3.01 28.57
CA ASN A 212 -1.56 -3.67 27.38
C ASN A 212 -2.42 -4.88 27.76
N ARG A 213 -3.34 -5.28 26.86
CA ARG A 213 -4.17 -6.48 27.02
C ARG A 213 -3.30 -7.74 27.18
N THR A 214 -2.28 -7.87 26.34
CA THR A 214 -1.27 -8.94 26.42
C THR A 214 -0.04 -8.39 27.16
N LEU A 215 0.18 -8.83 28.40
CA LEU A 215 1.27 -8.36 29.24
C LEU A 215 2.65 -8.56 28.58
N ALA A 216 2.87 -9.64 27.86
CA ALA A 216 4.11 -9.92 27.16
C ALA A 216 4.49 -8.80 26.17
N ASN A 217 3.53 -8.26 25.42
CA ASN A 217 3.76 -7.15 24.49
C ASN A 217 4.16 -5.86 25.26
N ALA A 218 3.51 -5.58 26.39
CA ALA A 218 3.89 -4.46 27.24
C ALA A 218 5.29 -4.63 27.81
N GLN A 219 5.68 -5.85 28.22
CA GLN A 219 7.00 -6.15 28.75
C GLN A 219 8.13 -5.92 27.73
N VAL A 220 7.91 -6.34 26.47
CA VAL A 220 8.88 -6.12 25.38
C VAL A 220 9.18 -4.63 25.23
N LEU A 221 8.12 -3.81 25.15
CA LEU A 221 8.26 -2.37 25.00
C LEU A 221 8.85 -1.72 26.28
N ALA A 222 8.39 -2.12 27.47
CA ALA A 222 8.83 -1.58 28.75
C ALA A 222 10.34 -1.84 29.00
N THR A 223 10.84 -3.00 28.61
CA THR A 223 12.27 -3.35 28.75
C THR A 223 13.16 -2.37 27.98
N LYS A 224 12.74 -1.91 26.80
CA LYS A 224 13.50 -0.95 25.99
C LYS A 224 13.74 0.39 26.69
N TYR A 225 12.81 0.82 27.57
CA TYR A 225 12.85 2.13 28.22
C TYR A 225 13.03 2.06 29.72
N ASN A 226 13.36 0.89 30.28
CA ASN A 226 13.41 0.66 31.74
C ASN A 226 12.11 1.12 32.43
N ALA A 227 10.98 0.81 31.81
CA ALA A 227 9.62 1.17 32.26
C ALA A 227 8.94 -0.02 32.95
N HIS A 228 7.86 0.25 33.67
CA HIS A 228 7.02 -0.80 34.23
C HIS A 228 6.00 -1.30 33.17
N SER A 229 5.51 -2.53 33.36
CA SER A 229 4.46 -3.10 32.54
C SER A 229 3.33 -3.65 33.41
N ILE A 230 2.09 -3.37 33.00
CA ILE A 230 0.86 -3.86 33.68
C ILE A 230 -0.17 -4.35 32.66
N GLN A 231 -1.18 -5.07 33.11
CA GLN A 231 -2.34 -5.39 32.30
C GLN A 231 -3.35 -4.24 32.27
N LEU A 232 -4.14 -4.12 31.18
CA LEU A 232 -5.19 -3.10 31.09
C LEU A 232 -6.21 -3.17 32.24
N THR A 233 -6.47 -4.37 32.76
CA THR A 233 -7.38 -4.59 33.89
C THR A 233 -6.91 -4.00 35.22
N GLU A 234 -5.62 -3.68 35.34
CA GLU A 234 -5.01 -3.14 36.55
C GLU A 234 -5.05 -1.60 36.60
N ILE A 235 -5.38 -0.95 35.44
CA ILE A 235 -5.31 0.51 35.30
C ILE A 235 -6.13 1.25 36.35
N ALA A 236 -7.38 0.85 36.57
CA ALA A 236 -8.29 1.52 37.50
C ALA A 236 -7.71 1.62 38.92
N GLY A 237 -6.91 0.65 39.35
CA GLY A 237 -6.26 0.64 40.67
C GLY A 237 -5.13 1.66 40.81
N VAL A 238 -4.40 1.93 39.71
CA VAL A 238 -3.15 2.70 39.70
C VAL A 238 -3.25 4.05 38.97
N LEU A 239 -4.33 4.31 38.23
CA LEU A 239 -4.51 5.50 37.39
C LEU A 239 -4.24 6.81 38.13
N HIS A 240 -4.58 6.87 39.41
CA HIS A 240 -4.38 8.03 40.27
C HIS A 240 -2.90 8.41 40.50
N GLU A 241 -1.96 7.57 40.15
CA GLU A 241 -0.53 7.83 40.31
C GLU A 241 0.08 8.61 39.13
N TYR A 242 -0.60 8.61 37.97
CA TYR A 242 -0.06 9.17 36.73
C TYR A 242 -0.52 10.56 36.42
N ASP A 243 0.37 11.40 35.96
CA ASP A 243 0.11 12.78 35.56
C ASP A 243 -0.24 12.90 34.08
N ILE A 244 0.28 11.97 33.28
CA ILE A 244 0.11 11.92 31.83
C ILE A 244 -0.43 10.53 31.47
N VAL A 245 -1.47 10.47 30.67
CA VAL A 245 -2.04 9.24 30.10
C VAL A 245 -2.13 9.40 28.60
N ILE A 246 -1.52 8.47 27.85
CA ILE A 246 -1.61 8.47 26.38
C ILE A 246 -2.10 7.10 25.92
N ALA A 247 -3.23 7.09 25.21
CA ALA A 247 -3.92 5.90 24.77
C ALA A 247 -3.82 5.72 23.26
N SER A 248 -3.47 4.50 22.83
CA SER A 248 -3.49 4.05 21.46
C SER A 248 -3.54 2.52 21.42
N THR A 249 -4.72 1.97 21.69
CA THR A 249 -4.95 0.52 21.61
C THR A 249 -5.76 0.16 20.35
N GLY A 250 -5.90 -1.11 20.06
CA GLY A 250 -6.82 -1.62 19.03
C GLY A 250 -8.15 -2.09 19.61
N SER A 251 -8.57 -1.53 20.75
CA SER A 251 -9.83 -1.91 21.40
C SER A 251 -11.02 -1.36 20.62
N SER A 252 -12.07 -2.17 20.48
CA SER A 252 -13.35 -1.73 19.91
C SER A 252 -14.26 -1.04 20.92
N LEU A 253 -13.88 -1.05 22.21
CA LEU A 253 -14.61 -0.41 23.30
C LEU A 253 -13.63 0.44 24.12
N PRO A 254 -14.08 1.55 24.71
CA PRO A 254 -13.25 2.35 25.60
C PRO A 254 -12.60 1.51 26.71
N VAL A 255 -11.34 1.78 26.96
CA VAL A 255 -10.53 1.13 28.01
C VAL A 255 -10.64 1.90 29.32
N LEU A 256 -10.85 3.20 29.23
CA LEU A 256 -11.05 4.10 30.38
C LEU A 256 -12.43 4.76 30.32
N ASP A 257 -13.27 4.41 31.26
CA ASP A 257 -14.56 5.04 31.47
C ASP A 257 -14.47 6.31 32.37
N LYS A 258 -15.51 7.17 32.32
CA LYS A 258 -15.61 8.38 33.10
C LYS A 258 -15.51 8.11 34.60
N GLY A 259 -16.11 7.02 35.11
CA GLY A 259 -16.13 6.66 36.52
C GLY A 259 -14.72 6.32 37.04
N ALA A 260 -13.92 5.59 36.30
CA ALA A 260 -12.54 5.26 36.67
C ALA A 260 -11.67 6.52 36.75
N VAL A 261 -11.81 7.45 35.78
CA VAL A 261 -11.06 8.71 35.76
C VAL A 261 -11.51 9.64 36.91
N GLU A 262 -12.81 9.76 37.14
CA GLU A 262 -13.34 10.55 38.26
C GLU A 262 -12.83 10.03 39.62
N ALA A 263 -12.84 8.72 39.84
CA ALA A 263 -12.30 8.10 41.03
C ALA A 263 -10.80 8.38 41.21
N ALA A 264 -10.03 8.28 40.09
CA ALA A 264 -8.61 8.58 40.10
C ALA A 264 -8.34 10.07 40.46
N ILE A 265 -9.06 11.02 39.87
CA ILE A 265 -8.94 12.46 40.16
C ILE A 265 -9.26 12.78 41.63
N LYS A 266 -10.31 12.18 42.19
CA LYS A 266 -10.64 12.31 43.63
C LYS A 266 -9.49 11.83 44.51
N LYS A 267 -8.92 10.67 44.20
CA LYS A 267 -7.79 10.07 44.94
C LYS A 267 -6.51 10.91 44.83
N ARG A 268 -6.33 11.60 43.71
CA ARG A 268 -5.22 12.54 43.41
C ARG A 268 -5.38 13.89 44.17
N LYS A 269 -6.44 14.10 44.95
CA LYS A 269 -6.77 15.39 45.55
C LYS A 269 -6.89 16.52 44.53
N ARG A 270 -7.53 16.22 43.38
CA ARG A 270 -7.76 17.12 42.24
C ARG A 270 -6.50 17.68 41.59
N ARG A 271 -5.39 16.95 41.63
CA ARG A 271 -4.24 17.30 40.80
C ARG A 271 -4.57 17.01 39.33
N PRO A 272 -4.29 17.94 38.40
CA PRO A 272 -4.62 17.79 37.00
C PRO A 272 -4.06 16.51 36.41
N MET A 273 -4.81 15.90 35.49
CA MET A 273 -4.38 14.76 34.67
C MET A 273 -4.46 15.17 33.19
N PHE A 274 -3.33 15.10 32.50
CA PHE A 274 -3.25 15.31 31.07
C PHE A 274 -3.47 13.97 30.37
N MET A 275 -4.49 13.92 29.51
CA MET A 275 -4.90 12.71 28.82
C MET A 275 -4.93 12.95 27.32
N VAL A 276 -4.39 12.02 26.54
CA VAL A 276 -4.39 12.08 25.08
C VAL A 276 -4.89 10.74 24.55
N ASP A 277 -5.94 10.79 23.77
CA ASP A 277 -6.48 9.64 23.07
C ASP A 277 -6.20 9.77 21.58
N ILE A 278 -5.30 8.91 21.09
CA ILE A 278 -4.92 8.83 19.69
C ILE A 278 -5.39 7.53 19.03
N ALA A 279 -6.28 6.81 19.71
CA ALA A 279 -6.92 5.60 19.18
C ALA A 279 -8.16 5.94 18.34
N VAL A 280 -8.45 5.10 17.38
CA VAL A 280 -9.72 5.06 16.63
C VAL A 280 -10.09 3.59 16.42
N PRO A 281 -11.18 3.11 17.03
CA PRO A 281 -12.10 3.82 17.95
C PRO A 281 -11.42 4.33 19.22
N ARG A 282 -12.05 5.30 19.91
CA ARG A 282 -11.51 5.92 21.14
C ARG A 282 -11.31 4.91 22.26
N ASP A 283 -10.17 5.03 22.94
CA ASP A 283 -9.85 4.27 24.15
C ASP A 283 -10.39 4.91 25.44
N ILE A 284 -10.67 6.22 25.40
CA ILE A 284 -11.14 7.02 26.54
C ILE A 284 -12.54 7.55 26.22
N GLU A 285 -13.50 7.35 27.13
CA GLU A 285 -14.84 7.88 26.94
C GLU A 285 -14.84 9.40 26.78
N ALA A 286 -15.64 9.91 25.83
CA ALA A 286 -15.71 11.33 25.52
C ALA A 286 -16.14 12.19 26.74
N GLU A 287 -17.00 11.63 27.56
CA GLU A 287 -17.53 12.25 28.78
C GLU A 287 -16.46 12.51 29.85
N VAL A 288 -15.25 11.97 29.70
CA VAL A 288 -14.08 12.30 30.54
C VAL A 288 -13.71 13.78 30.39
N ALA A 289 -13.92 14.35 29.20
CA ALA A 289 -13.67 15.78 28.96
C ALA A 289 -14.55 16.72 29.80
N GLU A 290 -15.65 16.23 30.35
CA GLU A 290 -16.53 17.00 31.24
C GLU A 290 -16.02 17.07 32.68
N LEU A 291 -15.05 16.24 33.05
CA LEU A 291 -14.52 16.21 34.42
C LEU A 291 -13.60 17.40 34.68
N PRO A 292 -13.80 18.13 35.76
CA PRO A 292 -12.81 19.12 36.18
C PRO A 292 -11.49 18.42 36.52
N ASP A 293 -10.37 19.01 36.15
CA ASP A 293 -9.03 18.50 36.39
C ASP A 293 -8.61 17.30 35.48
N ALA A 294 -9.46 16.87 34.52
CA ALA A 294 -9.08 15.99 33.39
C ALA A 294 -8.98 16.81 32.09
N TYR A 295 -7.83 16.84 31.50
CA TYR A 295 -7.58 17.54 30.25
C TYR A 295 -7.44 16.49 29.14
N LEU A 296 -8.57 16.10 28.55
CA LEU A 296 -8.60 15.12 27.46
C LEU A 296 -8.44 15.81 26.10
N TYR A 297 -7.47 15.36 25.34
CA TYR A 297 -7.22 15.75 23.96
C TYR A 297 -7.33 14.52 23.05
N THR A 298 -7.95 14.72 21.91
CA THR A 298 -8.09 13.70 20.87
C THR A 298 -7.02 13.85 19.78
N ILE A 299 -6.99 12.92 18.85
CA ILE A 299 -6.14 12.99 17.67
C ILE A 299 -6.40 14.28 16.85
N ASP A 300 -7.65 14.75 16.78
CA ASP A 300 -8.02 15.95 16.04
C ASP A 300 -7.51 17.23 16.72
N ASP A 301 -7.57 17.30 18.05
CA ASP A 301 -7.03 18.43 18.82
C ASP A 301 -5.51 18.58 18.66
N LEU A 302 -4.79 17.46 18.58
CA LEU A 302 -3.34 17.47 18.35
C LEU A 302 -2.99 18.03 16.98
N THR A 303 -3.83 17.78 15.98
CA THR A 303 -3.61 18.25 14.61
C THR A 303 -3.69 19.75 14.51
N GLU A 304 -4.69 20.39 15.10
CA GLU A 304 -4.83 21.84 15.08
C GLU A 304 -3.59 22.56 15.63
N ILE A 305 -2.96 21.98 16.66
CA ILE A 305 -1.74 22.53 17.27
C ILE A 305 -0.54 22.44 16.31
N VAL A 306 -0.47 21.39 15.51
CA VAL A 306 0.62 21.13 14.57
C VAL A 306 0.49 21.92 13.29
N GLU A 307 -0.74 22.12 12.81
CA GLU A 307 -1.01 22.90 11.58
C GLU A 307 -0.52 24.34 11.68
N ARG A 308 -0.45 24.92 12.85
CA ARG A 308 0.14 26.25 13.06
C ARG A 308 1.64 26.34 12.70
N ASN A 309 2.35 25.22 12.58
CA ASN A 309 3.76 25.14 12.17
C ASN A 309 3.97 24.81 10.69
N LEU A 310 2.90 24.72 9.88
CA LEU A 310 2.89 24.21 8.51
C LEU A 310 3.47 25.13 7.44
N ALA A 311 3.62 26.45 7.71
CA ALA A 311 4.11 27.38 6.68
C ALA A 311 5.50 27.03 6.09
N GLN A 312 6.35 26.35 6.86
CA GLN A 312 7.68 25.90 6.41
C GLN A 312 7.66 24.63 5.53
N ARG A 313 6.52 23.90 5.48
CA ARG A 313 6.41 22.62 4.75
C ARG A 313 5.71 22.73 3.40
N GLN A 314 5.11 23.88 3.10
CA GLN A 314 4.40 24.06 1.82
C GLN A 314 5.32 23.93 0.61
N THR A 315 6.58 24.37 0.73
CA THR A 315 7.57 24.22 -0.36
C THR A 315 7.93 22.75 -0.59
N ALA A 316 8.20 22.00 0.47
CA ALA A 316 8.51 20.57 0.38
C ALA A 316 7.34 19.75 -0.17
N ALA A 317 6.09 20.17 0.09
CA ALA A 317 4.90 19.55 -0.48
C ALA A 317 4.80 19.77 -1.99
N ALA A 318 5.18 20.95 -2.49
CA ALA A 318 5.16 21.23 -3.93
C ALA A 318 6.15 20.34 -4.70
N ASP A 319 7.38 20.17 -4.19
CA ASP A 319 8.37 19.28 -4.80
C ASP A 319 7.88 17.81 -4.82
N ALA A 320 7.25 17.37 -3.73
CA ALA A 320 6.69 16.04 -3.64
C ALA A 320 5.53 15.82 -4.62
N GLU A 321 4.67 16.83 -4.88
CA GLU A 321 3.55 16.71 -5.83
C GLU A 321 4.04 16.45 -7.26
N HIS A 322 5.21 16.99 -7.65
CA HIS A 322 5.80 16.67 -8.94
C HIS A 322 6.21 15.20 -9.07
N ILE A 323 6.71 14.62 -7.98
CA ILE A 323 7.06 13.18 -7.94
C ILE A 323 5.80 12.31 -7.94
N VAL A 324 4.74 12.72 -7.21
CA VAL A 324 3.42 12.06 -7.23
C VAL A 324 2.87 12.00 -8.65
N ALA A 325 2.83 13.15 -9.34
CA ALA A 325 2.29 13.22 -10.70
C ALA A 325 3.08 12.33 -11.68
N ARG A 326 4.40 12.22 -11.51
CA ARG A 326 5.25 11.30 -12.29
C ARG A 326 4.91 9.86 -12.00
N GLY A 327 4.84 9.47 -10.72
CA GLY A 327 4.48 8.10 -10.32
C GLY A 327 3.12 7.66 -10.85
N ALA A 328 2.11 8.53 -10.85
CA ALA A 328 0.80 8.23 -11.42
C ALA A 328 0.86 8.04 -12.96
N LYS A 329 1.68 8.82 -13.66
CA LYS A 329 1.92 8.63 -15.11
C LYS A 329 2.65 7.31 -15.39
N ASP A 330 3.63 6.96 -14.57
CA ASP A 330 4.37 5.70 -14.68
C ASP A 330 3.44 4.52 -14.46
N PHE A 331 2.53 4.60 -13.49
CA PHE A 331 1.50 3.59 -13.30
C PHE A 331 0.63 3.40 -14.55
N GLN A 332 0.12 4.48 -15.13
CA GLN A 332 -0.71 4.40 -16.33
C GLN A 332 0.04 3.83 -17.53
N ARG A 333 1.32 4.21 -17.68
CA ARG A 333 2.19 3.67 -18.73
C ARG A 333 2.40 2.17 -18.56
N GLU A 334 2.77 1.72 -17.36
CA GLU A 334 3.01 0.31 -17.09
C GLU A 334 1.72 -0.52 -17.16
N LYS A 335 0.57 0.02 -16.71
CA LYS A 335 -0.75 -0.62 -16.85
C LYS A 335 -1.05 -0.90 -18.33
N ARG A 336 -0.84 0.08 -19.22
CA ARG A 336 -1.00 -0.13 -20.68
C ARG A 336 -0.09 -1.21 -21.20
N VAL A 337 1.20 -1.15 -20.87
CA VAL A 337 2.17 -2.18 -21.29
C VAL A 337 1.75 -3.58 -20.79
N GLN A 338 1.21 -3.68 -19.58
CA GLN A 338 0.75 -4.94 -19.01
C GLN A 338 -0.51 -5.46 -19.72
N GLN A 339 -1.45 -4.58 -20.06
CA GLN A 339 -2.64 -4.93 -20.84
C GLN A 339 -2.27 -5.42 -22.25
N ASP A 340 -1.30 -4.76 -22.89
CA ASP A 340 -0.82 -5.15 -24.22
C ASP A 340 0.07 -6.40 -24.21
N LYS A 341 0.58 -6.81 -23.03
CA LYS A 341 1.44 -7.97 -22.89
C LYS A 341 0.77 -9.29 -23.34
N SER A 342 -0.54 -9.42 -23.12
CA SER A 342 -1.31 -10.57 -23.58
C SER A 342 -1.35 -10.61 -25.12
N LEU A 343 -1.51 -9.48 -25.78
CA LEU A 343 -1.48 -9.35 -27.24
C LEU A 343 -0.13 -9.75 -27.80
N LEU A 344 0.97 -9.24 -27.21
CA LEU A 344 2.33 -9.61 -27.60
C LEU A 344 2.61 -11.10 -27.40
N THR A 345 2.12 -11.68 -26.30
CA THR A 345 2.26 -13.11 -26.05
C THR A 345 1.48 -13.93 -27.08
N SER A 346 0.23 -13.58 -27.34
CA SER A 346 -0.61 -14.23 -28.34
C SER A 346 0.02 -14.14 -29.74
N PHE A 347 0.56 -12.97 -30.11
CA PHE A 347 1.26 -12.80 -31.38
C PHE A 347 2.47 -13.73 -31.50
N ARG A 348 3.31 -13.81 -30.46
CA ARG A 348 4.48 -14.73 -30.48
C ARG A 348 4.07 -16.19 -30.51
N THR A 349 3.05 -16.59 -29.76
CA THR A 349 2.52 -17.97 -29.78
C THR A 349 2.02 -18.32 -31.15
N GLN A 350 1.21 -17.48 -31.79
CA GLN A 350 0.70 -17.70 -33.13
C GLN A 350 1.84 -17.80 -34.19
N ALA A 351 2.86 -16.92 -34.08
CA ALA A 351 4.01 -16.97 -34.96
C ALA A 351 4.79 -18.27 -34.80
N ASN A 352 4.96 -18.77 -33.59
CA ASN A 352 5.60 -20.06 -33.32
C ASN A 352 4.78 -21.25 -33.85
N GLU A 353 3.45 -21.24 -33.64
CA GLU A 353 2.58 -22.28 -34.18
C GLU A 353 2.65 -22.38 -35.73
N ILE A 354 2.65 -21.22 -36.40
CA ILE A 354 2.85 -21.14 -37.85
C ILE A 354 4.19 -21.75 -38.24
N ARG A 355 5.27 -21.37 -37.54
CA ARG A 355 6.60 -21.90 -37.77
C ARG A 355 6.65 -23.43 -37.63
N GLU A 356 6.14 -23.96 -36.54
CA GLU A 356 6.15 -25.40 -36.24
C GLU A 356 5.35 -26.21 -37.28
N ALA A 357 4.17 -25.68 -37.66
CA ALA A 357 3.36 -26.31 -38.70
C ALA A 357 4.05 -26.36 -40.05
N GLU A 358 4.73 -25.29 -40.48
CA GLU A 358 5.45 -25.24 -41.75
C GLU A 358 6.73 -26.10 -41.75
N VAL A 359 7.45 -26.12 -40.59
CA VAL A 359 8.60 -27.01 -40.43
C VAL A 359 8.16 -28.49 -40.51
N ALA A 360 7.10 -28.86 -39.78
CA ALA A 360 6.57 -30.23 -39.85
C ALA A 360 6.10 -30.63 -41.26
N ARG A 361 5.57 -29.66 -42.02
CA ARG A 361 5.21 -29.88 -43.43
C ARG A 361 6.44 -30.09 -44.30
N ALA A 362 7.45 -29.23 -44.18
CA ALA A 362 8.69 -29.33 -44.96
C ALA A 362 9.42 -30.65 -44.69
N LEU A 363 9.46 -31.14 -43.45
CA LEU A 363 10.05 -32.43 -43.10
C LEU A 363 9.30 -33.61 -43.72
N ARG A 364 7.97 -33.56 -43.82
CA ARG A 364 7.17 -34.57 -44.49
C ARG A 364 7.42 -34.55 -46.01
N ASP A 365 7.50 -33.36 -46.63
CA ASP A 365 7.78 -33.22 -48.06
C ASP A 365 9.19 -33.74 -48.38
N LEU A 366 10.18 -33.42 -47.54
CA LEU A 366 11.54 -33.92 -47.66
C LEU A 366 11.62 -35.46 -47.57
N ALA A 367 10.88 -36.04 -46.62
CA ALA A 367 10.85 -37.51 -46.48
C ALA A 367 10.19 -38.21 -47.65
N LYS A 368 9.29 -37.52 -48.37
CA LYS A 368 8.59 -38.08 -49.54
C LYS A 368 9.35 -37.91 -50.84
N ASP A 369 9.88 -36.70 -51.10
CA ASP A 369 10.43 -36.31 -52.39
C ASP A 369 11.98 -36.34 -52.43
N GLY A 370 12.65 -36.32 -51.24
CA GLY A 370 14.12 -36.35 -51.10
C GLY A 370 14.83 -35.07 -51.54
N ASP A 371 14.09 -34.05 -52.01
CA ASP A 371 14.65 -32.80 -52.53
C ASP A 371 14.69 -31.75 -51.43
N ALA A 372 15.86 -31.61 -50.79
CA ALA A 372 16.07 -30.69 -49.68
C ALA A 372 16.00 -29.23 -50.12
N GLU A 373 16.49 -28.87 -51.29
CA GLU A 373 16.49 -27.48 -51.76
C GLU A 373 15.06 -26.99 -52.01
N ALA A 374 14.26 -27.79 -52.71
CA ALA A 374 12.85 -27.48 -52.95
C ALA A 374 12.04 -27.41 -51.63
N ALA A 375 12.32 -28.28 -50.65
CA ALA A 375 11.65 -28.26 -49.35
C ALA A 375 12.00 -26.99 -48.59
N ILE A 376 13.27 -26.56 -48.57
CA ILE A 376 13.71 -25.31 -47.87
C ILE A 376 13.11 -24.08 -48.55
N LEU A 377 13.10 -24.01 -49.89
CA LEU A 377 12.52 -22.87 -50.62
C LEU A 377 11.01 -22.75 -50.34
N ARG A 378 10.28 -23.86 -50.38
CA ARG A 378 8.84 -23.88 -50.03
C ARG A 378 8.59 -23.47 -48.56
N LEU A 379 9.39 -23.99 -47.64
CA LEU A 379 9.31 -23.61 -46.22
C LEU A 379 9.49 -22.09 -46.04
N SER A 380 10.58 -21.55 -46.59
CA SER A 380 10.90 -20.12 -46.49
C SER A 380 9.76 -19.24 -47.03
N GLN A 381 9.25 -19.57 -48.23
CA GLN A 381 8.19 -18.81 -48.87
C GLN A 381 6.86 -18.90 -48.12
N ASN A 382 6.46 -20.10 -47.69
CA ASN A 382 5.22 -20.31 -46.99
C ASN A 382 5.25 -19.65 -45.60
N LEU A 383 6.35 -19.77 -44.85
CA LEU A 383 6.54 -19.16 -43.56
C LEU A 383 6.46 -17.63 -43.64
N THR A 384 7.21 -17.05 -44.59
CA THR A 384 7.17 -15.58 -44.81
C THR A 384 5.78 -15.12 -45.18
N ASN A 385 5.11 -15.75 -46.14
CA ASN A 385 3.77 -15.37 -46.56
C ASN A 385 2.75 -15.46 -45.41
N LYS A 386 2.79 -16.51 -44.60
CA LYS A 386 1.86 -16.68 -43.48
C LYS A 386 2.11 -15.68 -42.35
N LEU A 387 3.36 -15.30 -42.05
CA LEU A 387 3.71 -14.34 -41.06
C LEU A 387 3.31 -12.90 -41.45
N ILE A 388 3.49 -12.52 -42.71
CA ILE A 388 3.19 -11.16 -43.19
C ILE A 388 1.72 -10.96 -43.58
N HIS A 389 0.98 -12.06 -43.88
CA HIS A 389 -0.40 -11.98 -44.35
C HIS A 389 -1.35 -11.17 -43.43
N PRO A 390 -1.38 -11.40 -42.10
CA PRO A 390 -2.25 -10.64 -41.20
C PRO A 390 -1.96 -9.13 -41.24
N THR A 391 -0.69 -8.76 -41.21
CA THR A 391 -0.27 -7.35 -41.26
C THR A 391 -0.62 -6.70 -42.60
N THR A 392 -0.42 -7.42 -43.74
CA THR A 392 -0.79 -6.90 -45.05
C THR A 392 -2.31 -6.77 -45.21
N ALA A 393 -3.10 -7.67 -44.63
CA ALA A 393 -4.54 -7.58 -44.63
C ALA A 393 -5.01 -6.33 -43.81
N ALA A 394 -4.47 -6.15 -42.63
CA ALA A 394 -4.76 -4.96 -41.78
C ALA A 394 -4.34 -3.65 -42.46
N MET A 395 -3.23 -3.62 -43.19
CA MET A 395 -2.80 -2.45 -44.00
C MET A 395 -3.82 -2.11 -45.10
N ARG A 396 -4.36 -3.12 -45.80
CA ARG A 396 -5.37 -2.91 -46.83
C ARG A 396 -6.68 -2.39 -46.24
N GLU A 397 -7.11 -2.95 -45.14
CA GLU A 397 -8.32 -2.50 -44.42
C GLU A 397 -8.16 -1.06 -43.92
N ALA A 398 -7.05 -0.75 -43.24
CA ALA A 398 -6.73 0.61 -42.81
C ALA A 398 -6.68 1.62 -43.96
N SER A 399 -6.23 1.18 -45.14
CA SER A 399 -6.24 2.02 -46.36
C SER A 399 -7.66 2.23 -46.90
N ALA A 400 -8.52 1.20 -46.85
CA ALA A 400 -9.91 1.32 -47.27
C ALA A 400 -10.76 2.21 -46.34
N GLU A 401 -10.42 2.24 -45.05
CA GLU A 401 -11.07 3.04 -44.00
C GLU A 401 -10.43 4.42 -43.78
N ASP A 402 -9.45 4.81 -44.60
CA ASP A 402 -8.67 6.05 -44.50
C ASP A 402 -8.01 6.28 -43.10
N ARG A 403 -7.60 5.20 -42.43
CA ARG A 403 -6.90 5.21 -41.14
C ARG A 403 -5.45 5.64 -41.32
N ARG A 404 -5.22 6.94 -41.60
CA ARG A 404 -3.90 7.54 -41.85
C ARG A 404 -2.96 7.45 -40.64
N ASP A 405 -3.50 7.48 -39.43
CA ASP A 405 -2.80 7.28 -38.17
C ASP A 405 -2.08 5.92 -38.12
N LEU A 406 -2.82 4.84 -38.43
CA LEU A 406 -2.31 3.47 -38.42
C LEU A 406 -1.32 3.23 -39.57
N LEU A 407 -1.65 3.71 -40.78
CA LEU A 407 -0.75 3.61 -41.95
C LEU A 407 0.56 4.37 -41.73
N GLY A 408 0.54 5.55 -41.13
CA GLY A 408 1.73 6.33 -40.79
C GLY A 408 2.62 5.59 -39.79
N TYR A 409 2.03 4.98 -38.75
CA TYR A 409 2.77 4.16 -37.79
C TYR A 409 3.41 2.93 -38.43
N LEU A 410 2.65 2.17 -39.21
CA LEU A 410 3.17 0.99 -39.94
C LEU A 410 4.26 1.36 -40.96
N SER A 411 4.10 2.50 -41.64
CA SER A 411 5.13 3.05 -42.53
C SER A 411 6.44 3.34 -41.77
N SER A 412 6.38 3.86 -40.56
CA SER A 412 7.59 4.11 -39.74
C SER A 412 8.35 2.83 -39.37
N ILE A 413 7.66 1.69 -39.32
CA ILE A 413 8.26 0.39 -38.99
C ILE A 413 8.83 -0.30 -40.25
N TYR A 414 8.11 -0.24 -41.39
CA TYR A 414 8.38 -1.03 -42.57
C TYR A 414 8.91 -0.24 -43.78
N ALA A 415 8.86 1.11 -43.74
CA ALA A 415 9.49 1.88 -44.81
C ALA A 415 11.00 1.70 -44.77
N PRO A 416 11.66 1.54 -45.92
CA PRO A 416 13.10 1.50 -45.96
C PRO A 416 13.66 2.78 -45.36
N SER A 417 14.44 2.69 -44.28
CA SER A 417 15.23 3.82 -43.81
C SER A 417 16.23 4.16 -44.93
N GLU A 418 16.11 5.30 -45.56
CA GLU A 418 17.14 5.84 -46.44
C GLU A 418 18.44 5.87 -45.64
N GLY A 419 19.31 4.86 -45.82
CA GLY A 419 20.62 4.79 -45.19
C GLY A 419 21.09 3.48 -44.58
N LEU A 420 20.37 2.35 -44.73
CA LEU A 420 20.83 1.05 -44.22
C LEU A 420 21.30 0.07 -45.32
N SER A 421 21.93 0.60 -46.39
CA SER A 421 22.74 -0.20 -47.28
C SER A 421 24.15 -0.39 -46.72
N GLY A 422 24.28 -1.04 -45.54
CA GLY A 422 25.61 -1.19 -44.95
C GLY A 422 25.67 -1.74 -43.52
N ARG A 423 24.57 -2.28 -42.98
CA ARG A 423 24.68 -3.07 -41.76
C ARG A 423 24.87 -4.52 -42.11
N PRO A 424 25.99 -5.18 -41.73
CA PRO A 424 26.07 -6.63 -41.77
C PRO A 424 24.92 -7.19 -40.92
N ALA A 425 24.28 -8.26 -41.42
CA ALA A 425 23.25 -8.98 -40.70
C ALA A 425 23.72 -9.20 -39.26
N ALA A 426 23.04 -8.60 -38.31
CA ALA A 426 23.30 -8.88 -36.91
C ALA A 426 23.11 -10.38 -36.71
N ASP A 427 24.17 -11.04 -36.26
CA ASP A 427 24.17 -12.43 -35.87
C ASP A 427 23.24 -12.59 -34.64
N THR A 428 21.96 -12.77 -34.95
CA THR A 428 20.93 -13.09 -33.93
C THR A 428 20.88 -14.60 -33.76
N THR A 429 21.99 -15.18 -33.34
CA THR A 429 21.95 -16.48 -32.67
C THR A 429 21.34 -16.28 -31.29
N VAL A 430 20.01 -16.35 -31.25
CA VAL A 430 19.28 -16.51 -29.97
C VAL A 430 19.71 -17.87 -29.41
N PRO A 431 20.27 -17.96 -28.19
CA PRO A 431 20.61 -19.25 -27.61
C PRO A 431 19.33 -20.07 -27.47
N ILE A 432 19.30 -21.20 -28.11
CA ILE A 432 18.27 -22.23 -27.93
C ILE A 432 18.48 -22.75 -26.50
N ALA A 433 17.53 -22.52 -25.61
CA ALA A 433 17.55 -23.15 -24.29
C ALA A 433 17.54 -24.67 -24.49
N PRO A 434 18.44 -25.42 -23.81
CA PRO A 434 18.48 -26.88 -23.95
C PRO A 434 17.16 -27.47 -23.46
N SER A 435 16.64 -28.45 -24.19
CA SER A 435 15.45 -29.22 -23.82
C SER A 435 15.70 -29.96 -22.49
N GLU A 436 14.66 -30.11 -21.67
CA GLU A 436 14.72 -30.74 -20.34
C GLU A 436 15.30 -32.18 -20.32
N GLN A 437 15.60 -32.77 -21.46
CA GLN A 437 16.22 -34.11 -21.56
C GLN A 437 17.75 -34.12 -21.43
N GLU A 438 18.45 -32.99 -21.57
CA GLU A 438 19.92 -32.95 -21.42
C GLU A 438 20.39 -32.63 -19.98
N GLN A 439 19.49 -32.22 -19.07
CA GLN A 439 19.84 -31.94 -17.67
C GLN A 439 19.93 -33.20 -16.79
N ALA A 440 19.52 -34.36 -17.29
CA ALA A 440 19.53 -35.62 -16.51
C ALA A 440 20.83 -36.42 -16.58
N GLN A 441 21.83 -36.00 -17.37
CA GLN A 441 23.08 -36.77 -17.55
C GLN A 441 24.35 -36.15 -16.99
N SER A 442 24.32 -35.02 -16.27
CA SER A 442 25.53 -34.36 -15.76
C SER A 442 25.72 -34.41 -14.24
N THR A 443 25.02 -35.30 -13.51
CA THR A 443 25.23 -35.50 -12.08
C THR A 443 25.64 -36.91 -11.75
N SER A 444 26.84 -37.32 -12.20
CA SER A 444 27.53 -38.46 -11.61
C SER A 444 29.04 -38.32 -11.82
N THR A 445 29.73 -37.70 -10.89
CA THR A 445 31.16 -37.91 -10.67
C THR A 445 31.39 -37.97 -9.16
N PRO A 446 32.16 -38.96 -8.66
CA PRO A 446 32.18 -39.31 -7.24
C PRO A 446 33.12 -38.41 -6.44
N ALA A 447 32.78 -38.29 -5.16
CA ALA A 447 33.54 -37.61 -4.13
C ALA A 447 34.95 -38.19 -3.98
N ASP A 448 35.94 -37.33 -4.08
CA ASP A 448 37.29 -37.59 -3.53
C ASP A 448 37.43 -36.93 -2.18
N THR A 449 37.74 -37.75 -1.22
CA THR A 449 38.03 -37.43 0.18
C THR A 449 39.45 -36.88 0.28
N PRO A 450 39.73 -35.81 1.01
CA PRO A 450 41.09 -35.55 1.52
C PRO A 450 41.21 -35.95 2.98
N SER A 451 42.20 -36.80 3.15
CA SER A 451 42.74 -37.25 4.41
C SER A 451 43.20 -36.12 5.33
N THR A 452 42.93 -36.35 6.59
CA THR A 452 43.51 -35.76 7.79
C THR A 452 45.02 -35.71 7.76
N LYS A 453 45.63 -34.60 8.13
CA LYS A 453 46.89 -34.55 8.92
C LYS A 453 46.81 -33.44 9.96
N LEU A 454 46.86 -33.87 11.18
CA LEU A 454 47.30 -33.17 12.38
C LEU A 454 48.78 -32.80 12.26
N GLU A 455 49.13 -31.69 12.85
CA GLU A 455 50.38 -31.33 13.58
C GLU A 455 50.54 -29.79 13.47
N ASP A 456 50.59 -29.07 14.42
CA ASP A 456 51.07 -28.62 15.74
C ASP A 456 50.23 -27.42 16.21
#